data_3c6c5a3e7e8e5f2b5db56c126aa68f12
#
_entry.id   3c6c5a3e7e8e5f2b5db56c126aa68f12
#
_cell.length_a   1.000
_cell.length_b   1.000
_cell.length_c   1.000
_cell.angle_alpha   90.00
_cell.angle_beta   90.00
_cell.angle_gamma   90.00
#
_symmetry.space_group_name_H-M   'P 1'
#
loop_
_entity.id
_entity.type
_entity.pdbx_description
1 polymer ?
#
loop_
_entity_poly.entity_id
_entity_poly.type
_entity_poly.pdbx_seq_one_letter_code
_entity_poly.pdbx_strand_id
1 'polypeptide(L)'
;MGIRRTIPLKRNQVLLDENFIKPGQVRQLCGKRRFTLAHECAHQILFQMECDEVKESCEKKYAARTAYSLRDLKSREDWNEWQANVLGAAILMPQKEIDFAMWYFAGGKTLINYEGKFSYRDRLSLNLICHQLGVSKTAAIIRLRDLGYIEDRPYLEFVDPLEVWA
;
A
#
# COMPACT_ATOMS: atom_id res chain seq x y z
N MET A 1 12.13 28.12 -0.38
CA MET A 1 11.32 27.86 0.84
C MET A 1 9.84 28.11 0.50
N GLY A 2 9.10 27.08 0.13
CA GLY A 2 7.70 27.18 -0.24
C GLY A 2 6.83 27.05 1.01
N ILE A 3 6.08 28.09 1.31
CA ILE A 3 5.09 28.09 2.40
C ILE A 3 3.97 27.12 1.97
N ARG A 4 3.90 25.95 2.58
CA ARG A 4 2.71 25.08 2.45
C ARG A 4 1.55 25.78 3.12
N ARG A 5 0.63 26.33 2.35
CA ARG A 5 -0.64 26.82 2.86
C ARG A 5 -1.43 25.62 3.39
N THR A 6 -1.57 25.53 4.69
CA THR A 6 -2.50 24.60 5.34
C THR A 6 -3.92 25.10 5.07
N ILE A 7 -4.61 24.49 4.13
CA ILE A 7 -6.03 24.75 3.90
C ILE A 7 -6.79 23.88 4.92
N PRO A 8 -7.65 24.46 5.79
CA PRO A 8 -8.44 23.65 6.69
C PRO A 8 -9.37 22.76 5.88
N LEU A 9 -9.21 21.45 6.03
CA LEU A 9 -10.06 20.46 5.39
C LEU A 9 -11.47 20.51 6.00
N LYS A 10 -12.47 20.77 5.19
CA LYS A 10 -13.86 20.53 5.58
C LYS A 10 -14.06 19.02 5.68
N ARG A 11 -14.94 18.57 6.59
CA ARG A 11 -15.34 17.16 6.68
C ARG A 11 -15.65 16.62 5.28
N ASN A 12 -15.15 15.45 4.95
CA ASN A 12 -15.34 14.75 3.68
C ASN A 12 -14.62 15.35 2.45
N GLN A 13 -13.51 16.04 2.63
CA GLN A 13 -12.66 16.50 1.54
C GLN A 13 -11.29 15.82 1.59
N VAL A 14 -10.84 15.34 0.44
CA VAL A 14 -9.49 14.83 0.23
C VAL A 14 -8.76 15.79 -0.70
N LEU A 15 -7.65 16.35 -0.24
CA LEU A 15 -6.79 17.21 -1.06
C LEU A 15 -5.66 16.37 -1.65
N LEU A 16 -5.56 16.35 -2.97
CA LEU A 16 -4.45 15.75 -3.70
C LEU A 16 -3.42 16.81 -4.07
N ASP A 17 -2.13 16.48 -3.91
CA ASP A 17 -1.03 17.29 -4.41
C ASP A 17 -1.11 17.40 -5.94
N GLU A 18 -0.83 18.60 -6.49
CA GLU A 18 -0.85 18.88 -7.93
C GLU A 18 0.03 17.91 -8.73
N ASN A 19 1.12 17.44 -8.15
CA ASN A 19 2.00 16.46 -8.79
C ASN A 19 1.30 15.13 -9.13
N PHE A 20 0.19 14.79 -8.46
CA PHE A 20 -0.60 13.62 -8.80
C PHE A 20 -1.52 13.82 -10.02
N ILE A 21 -1.68 15.06 -10.49
CA ILE A 21 -2.66 15.42 -11.54
C ILE A 21 -1.97 15.77 -12.86
N LYS A 22 -0.63 15.92 -12.88
CA LYS A 22 0.11 16.33 -14.09
C LYS A 22 -0.16 15.39 -15.27
N PRO A 23 -0.58 15.93 -16.44
CA PRO A 23 -0.69 15.16 -17.67
C PRO A 23 0.66 14.50 -18.01
N GLY A 24 0.66 13.27 -18.51
CA GLY A 24 1.87 12.52 -18.84
C GLY A 24 2.41 11.62 -17.73
N GLN A 25 2.13 11.89 -16.46
CA GLN A 25 2.51 11.01 -15.34
C GLN A 25 1.34 10.14 -14.83
N VAL A 26 0.16 10.29 -15.41
CA VAL A 26 -1.07 9.65 -14.95
C VAL A 26 -0.95 8.13 -14.88
N ARG A 27 -0.30 7.48 -15.86
CA ARG A 27 -0.13 6.03 -15.88
C ARG A 27 0.87 5.55 -14.83
N GLN A 28 2.01 6.24 -14.67
CA GLN A 28 3.07 5.87 -13.74
C GLN A 28 2.65 6.04 -12.27
N LEU A 29 1.81 7.04 -11.99
CA LEU A 29 1.36 7.38 -10.65
C LEU A 29 -0.02 6.79 -10.29
N CYS A 30 -0.65 6.03 -11.20
CA CYS A 30 -2.00 5.51 -11.00
C CYS A 30 -2.12 4.72 -9.68
N GLY A 31 -1.26 3.74 -9.47
CA GLY A 31 -1.28 2.92 -8.24
C GLY A 31 -1.01 3.74 -6.98
N LYS A 32 -0.08 4.71 -7.05
CA LYS A 32 0.21 5.60 -5.92
C LYS A 32 -0.98 6.50 -5.60
N ARG A 33 -1.61 7.08 -6.62
CA ARG A 33 -2.81 7.92 -6.46
C ARG A 33 -3.96 7.15 -5.83
N ARG A 34 -4.25 5.95 -6.36
CA ARG A 34 -5.32 5.09 -5.82
C ARG A 34 -5.05 4.76 -4.35
N PHE A 35 -3.81 4.39 -4.01
CA PHE A 35 -3.45 4.10 -2.63
C PHE A 35 -3.60 5.34 -1.74
N THR A 36 -3.17 6.52 -2.21
CA THR A 36 -3.37 7.77 -1.48
C THR A 36 -4.84 8.03 -1.20
N LEU A 37 -5.71 7.91 -2.21
CA LEU A 37 -7.14 8.10 -2.03
C LEU A 37 -7.74 7.09 -1.04
N ALA A 38 -7.42 5.80 -1.17
CA ALA A 38 -7.91 4.77 -0.27
C ALA A 38 -7.44 4.99 1.17
N HIS A 39 -6.20 5.44 1.38
CA HIS A 39 -5.66 5.80 2.68
C HIS A 39 -6.41 6.99 3.30
N GLU A 40 -6.69 8.07 2.54
CA GLU A 40 -7.48 9.19 3.06
C GLU A 40 -8.93 8.78 3.35
N CYS A 41 -9.53 7.93 2.51
CA CYS A 41 -10.84 7.34 2.79
C CYS A 41 -10.81 6.51 4.07
N ALA A 42 -9.75 5.73 4.31
CA ALA A 42 -9.58 4.96 5.52
C ALA A 42 -9.53 5.86 6.77
N HIS A 43 -8.81 6.98 6.73
CA HIS A 43 -8.85 7.97 7.81
C HIS A 43 -10.27 8.47 8.07
N GLN A 44 -11.05 8.77 7.03
CA GLN A 44 -12.43 9.22 7.19
C GLN A 44 -13.32 8.14 7.83
N ILE A 45 -13.15 6.88 7.43
CA ILE A 45 -13.89 5.75 8.01
C ILE A 45 -13.52 5.57 9.49
N LEU A 46 -12.23 5.53 9.81
CA LEU A 46 -11.72 5.37 11.18
C LEU A 46 -12.17 6.53 12.06
N PHE A 47 -12.12 7.76 11.54
CA PHE A 47 -12.59 8.94 12.27
C PHE A 47 -14.07 8.85 12.65
N GLN A 48 -14.94 8.26 11.80
CA GLN A 48 -16.35 8.08 12.14
C GLN A 48 -16.57 7.11 13.31
N MET A 49 -15.61 6.20 13.53
CA MET A 49 -15.65 5.21 14.62
C MET A 49 -15.10 5.76 15.95
N GLU A 50 -14.45 6.94 15.94
CA GLU A 50 -13.92 7.57 17.15
C GLU A 50 -15.04 8.16 18.02
N CYS A 51 -14.80 8.26 19.34
CA CYS A 51 -15.71 8.95 20.25
C CYS A 51 -15.72 10.46 20.00
N ASP A 52 -16.79 11.14 20.43
CA ASP A 52 -16.99 12.55 20.14
C ASP A 52 -15.90 13.44 20.74
N GLU A 53 -15.37 13.12 21.91
CA GLU A 53 -14.26 13.83 22.56
C GLU A 53 -12.99 13.83 21.69
N VAL A 54 -12.72 12.71 21.01
CA VAL A 54 -11.60 12.59 20.10
C VAL A 54 -11.86 13.34 18.79
N LYS A 55 -13.11 13.29 18.29
CA LYS A 55 -13.50 14.03 17.08
C LYS A 55 -13.31 15.52 17.24
N GLU A 56 -13.61 16.08 18.41
CA GLU A 56 -13.38 17.49 18.71
C GLU A 56 -11.90 17.87 18.83
N SER A 57 -11.05 16.93 19.29
CA SER A 57 -9.61 17.17 19.43
C SER A 57 -8.82 17.02 18.13
N CYS A 58 -9.37 16.34 17.13
CA CYS A 58 -8.70 15.99 15.89
C CYS A 58 -8.76 17.04 14.76
N GLU A 59 -8.76 18.33 15.07
CA GLU A 59 -8.54 19.38 14.05
C GLU A 59 -7.09 19.46 13.52
N LYS A 60 -6.26 18.47 13.82
CA LYS A 60 -4.80 18.57 13.65
C LYS A 60 -4.27 17.78 12.45
N LYS A 61 -3.61 18.53 11.58
CA LYS A 61 -2.41 18.26 10.75
C LYS A 61 -2.08 16.78 10.51
N TYR A 62 -2.48 16.27 9.36
CA TYR A 62 -1.89 15.05 8.83
C TYR A 62 -0.45 15.37 8.36
N ALA A 63 0.53 14.79 9.02
CA ALA A 63 1.93 14.88 8.65
C ALA A 63 2.24 14.03 7.41
N ALA A 64 3.33 14.35 6.73
CA ALA A 64 3.81 13.59 5.58
C ALA A 64 4.03 12.12 5.96
N ARG A 65 3.59 11.23 5.06
CA ARG A 65 3.53 9.79 5.27
C ARG A 65 4.90 9.16 5.33
N THR A 66 5.14 8.45 6.39
CA THR A 66 6.23 7.49 6.53
C THR A 66 5.65 6.08 6.64
N ALA A 67 6.34 5.08 6.11
CA ALA A 67 5.96 3.69 6.33
C ALA A 67 6.35 3.30 7.76
N TYR A 68 5.37 2.96 8.59
CA TYR A 68 5.60 2.52 9.97
C TYR A 68 5.61 1.00 10.06
N SER A 69 6.57 0.45 10.81
CA SER A 69 6.47 -0.91 11.32
C SER A 69 5.77 -0.89 12.70
N LEU A 70 5.17 -2.00 13.11
CA LEU A 70 4.55 -2.11 14.44
C LEU A 70 5.52 -1.80 15.59
N ARG A 71 6.83 -1.97 15.37
CA ARG A 71 7.87 -1.68 16.37
C ARG A 71 8.15 -0.19 16.55
N ASP A 72 7.76 0.61 15.55
CA ASP A 72 8.05 2.05 15.49
C ASP A 72 6.86 2.88 15.99
N LEU A 73 5.71 2.24 16.31
CA LEU A 73 4.51 2.93 16.78
C LEU A 73 4.68 3.42 18.22
N LYS A 74 4.90 4.70 18.38
CA LYS A 74 5.15 5.34 19.69
C LYS A 74 4.06 6.32 20.10
N SER A 75 3.27 6.80 19.15
CA SER A 75 2.22 7.77 19.39
C SER A 75 0.86 7.26 18.89
N ARG A 76 -0.21 7.95 19.30
CA ARG A 76 -1.56 7.68 18.77
C ARG A 76 -1.66 8.00 17.28
N GLU A 77 -0.94 9.04 16.84
CA GLU A 77 -0.86 9.43 15.43
C GLU A 77 -0.24 8.32 14.59
N ASP A 78 0.83 7.68 15.08
CA ASP A 78 1.47 6.56 14.39
C ASP A 78 0.49 5.39 14.23
N TRP A 79 -0.31 5.08 15.27
CA TRP A 79 -1.34 4.06 15.22
C TRP A 79 -2.44 4.39 14.19
N ASN A 80 -2.91 5.63 14.16
CA ASN A 80 -3.91 6.07 13.21
C ASN A 80 -3.40 5.96 11.75
N GLU A 81 -2.15 6.35 11.52
CA GLU A 81 -1.50 6.21 10.21
C GLU A 81 -1.34 4.74 9.80
N TRP A 82 -0.92 3.90 10.74
CA TRP A 82 -0.81 2.47 10.48
C TRP A 82 -2.17 1.85 10.15
N GLN A 83 -3.20 2.12 10.93
CA GLN A 83 -4.56 1.64 10.69
C GLN A 83 -5.10 2.12 9.33
N ALA A 84 -4.86 3.37 8.96
CA ALA A 84 -5.27 3.92 7.68
C ALA A 84 -4.54 3.23 6.51
N ASN A 85 -3.26 2.91 6.67
CA ASN A 85 -2.49 2.14 5.68
C ASN A 85 -3.05 0.73 5.50
N VAL A 86 -3.34 0.02 6.60
CA VAL A 86 -3.89 -1.34 6.58
C VAL A 86 -5.29 -1.36 5.97
N LEU A 87 -6.18 -0.45 6.40
CA LEU A 87 -7.53 -0.36 5.87
C LEU A 87 -7.54 0.09 4.41
N GLY A 88 -6.73 1.08 4.04
CA GLY A 88 -6.58 1.54 2.66
C GLY A 88 -6.07 0.43 1.74
N ALA A 89 -5.11 -0.38 2.22
CA ALA A 89 -4.65 -1.56 1.49
C ALA A 89 -5.78 -2.60 1.35
N ALA A 90 -6.57 -2.85 2.39
CA ALA A 90 -7.68 -3.79 2.34
C ALA A 90 -8.82 -3.34 1.40
N ILE A 91 -9.09 -2.04 1.33
CA ILE A 91 -10.05 -1.45 0.39
C ILE A 91 -9.63 -1.67 -1.07
N LEU A 92 -8.33 -1.45 -1.38
CA LEU A 92 -7.83 -1.60 -2.75
C LEU A 92 -7.56 -3.05 -3.13
N MET A 93 -7.20 -3.86 -2.16
CA MET A 93 -6.78 -5.25 -2.32
C MET A 93 -7.55 -6.13 -1.33
N PRO A 94 -8.88 -6.31 -1.53
CA PRO A 94 -9.67 -7.22 -0.72
C PRO A 94 -9.11 -8.63 -0.80
N GLN A 95 -9.16 -9.37 0.30
CA GLN A 95 -8.57 -10.71 0.37
C GLN A 95 -9.08 -11.63 -0.74
N LYS A 96 -10.39 -11.65 -0.99
CA LYS A 96 -10.99 -12.49 -2.05
C LYS A 96 -10.43 -12.19 -3.44
N GLU A 97 -10.17 -10.93 -3.75
CA GLU A 97 -9.57 -10.53 -5.03
C GLU A 97 -8.11 -10.97 -5.12
N ILE A 98 -7.37 -10.90 -4.01
CA ILE A 98 -6.01 -11.41 -3.92
C ILE A 98 -5.99 -12.94 -4.06
N ASP A 99 -6.86 -13.64 -3.35
CA ASP A 99 -6.97 -15.11 -3.43
C ASP A 99 -7.19 -15.56 -4.86
N PHE A 100 -8.12 -14.90 -5.57
CA PHE A 100 -8.37 -15.13 -6.98
C PHE A 100 -7.15 -14.82 -7.85
N ALA A 101 -6.52 -13.66 -7.66
CA ALA A 101 -5.36 -13.25 -8.44
C ALA A 101 -4.15 -14.18 -8.20
N MET A 102 -3.92 -14.63 -6.98
CA MET A 102 -2.88 -15.60 -6.65
C MET A 102 -3.17 -16.96 -7.28
N TRP A 103 -4.41 -17.43 -7.21
CA TRP A 103 -4.79 -18.65 -7.89
C TRP A 103 -4.58 -18.57 -9.41
N TYR A 104 -5.00 -17.48 -10.02
CA TYR A 104 -4.97 -17.32 -11.48
C TYR A 104 -3.56 -17.07 -12.03
N PHE A 105 -2.79 -16.17 -11.43
CA PHE A 105 -1.48 -15.75 -11.95
C PHE A 105 -0.30 -16.50 -11.33
N ALA A 106 -0.41 -16.98 -10.10
CA ALA A 106 0.65 -17.70 -9.41
C ALA A 106 0.37 -19.21 -9.27
N GLY A 107 -0.79 -19.68 -9.75
CA GLY A 107 -1.21 -21.09 -9.62
C GLY A 107 -1.43 -21.48 -8.15
N GLY A 108 -1.85 -20.54 -7.30
CA GLY A 108 -2.06 -20.75 -5.87
C GLY A 108 -0.78 -20.92 -5.05
N LYS A 109 0.40 -20.70 -5.64
CA LYS A 109 1.69 -20.85 -4.95
C LYS A 109 2.12 -19.54 -4.30
N THR A 110 2.77 -19.66 -3.14
CA THR A 110 3.44 -18.55 -2.47
C THR A 110 4.59 -18.03 -3.33
N LEU A 111 4.74 -16.71 -3.43
CA LEU A 111 5.85 -16.05 -4.11
C LEU A 111 7.05 -15.99 -3.14
N ILE A 112 8.26 -16.24 -3.63
CA ILE A 112 9.45 -16.21 -2.80
C ILE A 112 10.24 -14.93 -3.05
N ASN A 113 10.46 -14.18 -1.97
CA ASN A 113 11.24 -12.95 -1.97
C ASN A 113 12.63 -13.23 -1.37
N TYR A 114 13.66 -13.16 -2.20
CA TYR A 114 15.04 -13.30 -1.80
C TYR A 114 15.67 -11.91 -1.59
N GLU A 115 15.45 -11.32 -0.43
CA GLU A 115 15.98 -10.00 -0.07
C GLU A 115 15.71 -8.90 -1.14
N GLY A 116 14.49 -8.86 -1.64
CA GLY A 116 14.06 -7.91 -2.67
C GLY A 116 14.13 -8.43 -4.10
N LYS A 117 14.69 -9.61 -4.33
CA LYS A 117 14.66 -10.30 -5.62
C LYS A 117 13.60 -11.39 -5.65
N PHE A 118 13.02 -11.56 -6.82
CA PHE A 118 12.07 -12.63 -7.11
C PHE A 118 12.57 -13.41 -8.33
N SER A 119 12.30 -14.71 -8.38
CA SER A 119 12.51 -15.49 -9.60
C SER A 119 11.77 -14.84 -10.79
N TYR A 120 12.17 -15.15 -12.01
CA TYR A 120 11.49 -14.60 -13.18
C TYR A 120 9.98 -14.88 -13.15
N ARG A 121 9.58 -16.10 -12.79
CA ARG A 121 8.18 -16.52 -12.69
C ARG A 121 7.42 -15.72 -11.63
N ASP A 122 7.96 -15.61 -10.43
CA ASP A 122 7.31 -14.90 -9.33
C ASP A 122 7.21 -13.41 -9.62
N ARG A 123 8.24 -12.83 -10.25
CA ARG A 123 8.23 -11.44 -10.70
C ARG A 123 7.15 -11.19 -11.76
N LEU A 124 6.97 -12.12 -12.70
CA LEU A 124 5.92 -12.02 -13.71
C LEU A 124 4.54 -12.09 -13.06
N SER A 125 4.30 -13.08 -12.20
CA SER A 125 3.05 -13.22 -11.43
C SER A 125 2.75 -11.97 -10.62
N LEU A 126 3.72 -11.45 -9.87
CA LEU A 126 3.59 -10.22 -9.10
C LEU A 126 3.22 -9.01 -9.99
N ASN A 127 3.85 -8.87 -11.15
CA ASN A 127 3.53 -7.78 -12.08
C ASN A 127 2.11 -7.88 -12.63
N LEU A 128 1.64 -9.08 -12.96
CA LEU A 128 0.28 -9.32 -13.43
C LEU A 128 -0.75 -9.02 -12.33
N ILE A 129 -0.50 -9.45 -11.10
CA ILE A 129 -1.32 -9.14 -9.92
C ILE A 129 -1.39 -7.61 -9.71
N CYS A 130 -0.25 -6.92 -9.74
CA CYS A 130 -0.21 -5.46 -9.61
C CYS A 130 -1.02 -4.76 -10.70
N HIS A 131 -0.92 -5.24 -11.94
CA HIS A 131 -1.66 -4.69 -13.07
C HIS A 131 -3.16 -4.93 -12.92
N GLN A 132 -3.58 -6.15 -12.57
CA GLN A 132 -4.98 -6.51 -12.37
C GLN A 132 -5.64 -5.69 -11.26
N LEU A 133 -4.95 -5.52 -10.13
CA LEU A 133 -5.46 -4.77 -8.98
C LEU A 133 -5.26 -3.24 -9.12
N GLY A 134 -4.46 -2.80 -10.10
CA GLY A 134 -4.16 -1.39 -10.33
C GLY A 134 -3.42 -0.74 -9.16
N VAL A 135 -2.47 -1.45 -8.55
CA VAL A 135 -1.69 -1.01 -7.39
C VAL A 135 -0.19 -0.96 -7.71
N SER A 136 0.57 -0.25 -6.86
CA SER A 136 2.03 -0.27 -6.97
C SER A 136 2.59 -1.61 -6.49
N LYS A 137 3.76 -1.98 -7.02
CA LYS A 137 4.47 -3.20 -6.62
C LYS A 137 4.75 -3.22 -5.12
N THR A 138 5.17 -2.10 -4.55
CA THR A 138 5.44 -1.99 -3.10
C THR A 138 4.18 -2.26 -2.28
N ALA A 139 3.04 -1.65 -2.62
CA ALA A 139 1.79 -1.88 -1.92
C ALA A 139 1.33 -3.35 -2.03
N ALA A 140 1.47 -3.95 -3.22
CA ALA A 140 1.14 -5.36 -3.42
C ALA A 140 2.04 -6.28 -2.59
N ILE A 141 3.36 -6.06 -2.55
CA ILE A 141 4.30 -6.88 -1.76
C ILE A 141 3.94 -6.83 -0.28
N ILE A 142 3.70 -5.64 0.27
CA ILE A 142 3.31 -5.48 1.69
C ILE A 142 2.03 -6.28 1.95
N ARG A 143 0.99 -6.06 1.15
CA ARG A 143 -0.31 -6.71 1.35
C ARG A 143 -0.26 -8.22 1.17
N LEU A 144 0.46 -8.72 0.16
CA LEU A 144 0.64 -10.16 -0.07
C LEU A 144 1.43 -10.81 1.06
N ARG A 145 2.42 -10.11 1.62
CA ARG A 145 3.17 -10.60 2.80
C ARG A 145 2.28 -10.68 4.03
N ASP A 146 1.47 -9.65 4.30
CA ASP A 146 0.53 -9.63 5.42
C ASP A 146 -0.50 -10.77 5.34
N LEU A 147 -0.86 -11.18 4.13
CA LEU A 147 -1.78 -12.29 3.87
C LEU A 147 -1.10 -13.67 3.75
N GLY A 148 0.22 -13.74 3.92
CA GLY A 148 0.98 -14.99 3.87
C GLY A 148 1.25 -15.53 2.45
N TYR A 149 1.10 -14.68 1.41
CA TYR A 149 1.39 -15.04 0.02
C TYR A 149 2.81 -14.74 -0.43
N ILE A 150 3.66 -14.15 0.44
CA ILE A 150 5.08 -13.97 0.21
C ILE A 150 5.86 -14.62 1.35
N GLU A 151 6.82 -15.44 0.98
CA GLU A 151 7.83 -16.04 1.85
C GLU A 151 9.15 -15.32 1.63
N ASP A 152 9.75 -14.80 2.71
CA ASP A 152 11.07 -14.17 2.66
C ASP A 152 12.16 -15.22 2.91
N ARG A 153 13.16 -15.31 2.02
CA ARG A 153 14.31 -16.19 2.11
C ARG A 153 15.62 -15.44 1.93
N PRO A 154 16.72 -15.96 2.49
CA PRO A 154 18.05 -15.42 2.25
C PRO A 154 18.42 -15.43 0.77
N TYR A 155 19.14 -14.41 0.31
CA TYR A 155 19.58 -14.33 -1.08
C TYR A 155 20.49 -15.51 -1.51
N LEU A 156 21.22 -16.10 -0.58
CA LEU A 156 22.05 -17.29 -0.84
C LEU A 156 21.25 -18.51 -1.35
N GLU A 157 19.94 -18.54 -1.10
CA GLU A 157 19.05 -19.61 -1.59
C GLU A 157 18.46 -19.28 -2.96
N PHE A 158 18.80 -18.12 -3.53
CA PHE A 158 18.27 -17.70 -4.84
C PHE A 158 18.81 -18.61 -5.94
N VAL A 159 17.92 -19.36 -6.55
CA VAL A 159 18.18 -20.13 -7.78
C VAL A 159 17.11 -19.73 -8.79
N ASP A 160 17.51 -19.03 -9.83
CA ASP A 160 16.60 -18.79 -10.96
C ASP A 160 16.76 -19.94 -11.96
N PRO A 161 15.74 -20.77 -12.17
CA PRO A 161 15.81 -21.89 -13.12
C PRO A 161 16.16 -21.45 -14.57
N LEU A 162 15.91 -20.19 -14.92
CA LEU A 162 16.26 -19.65 -16.24
C LEU A 162 17.73 -19.21 -16.32
N GLU A 163 18.39 -18.91 -15.19
CA GLU A 163 19.80 -18.57 -15.15
C GLU A 163 20.70 -19.84 -15.11
N VAL A 164 20.14 -20.98 -14.72
CA VAL A 164 20.87 -22.27 -14.65
C VAL A 164 21.07 -22.90 -16.05
N TRP A 165 20.28 -22.52 -17.03
CA TRP A 165 20.30 -23.07 -18.38
C TRP A 165 20.91 -22.13 -19.43
N ALA A 166 21.46 -21.00 -19.01
CA ALA A 166 22.21 -20.06 -19.85
C ALA A 166 23.70 -20.25 -19.69
#